data_3cd9eeafb29965e475a8b79d01044f9d
#
_entry.id   3cd9eeafb29965e475a8b79d01044f9d
#
_cell.length_a   1.000
_cell.length_b   1.000
_cell.length_c   1.000
_cell.angle_alpha   90.00
_cell.angle_beta   90.00
_cell.angle_gamma   90.00
#
_symmetry.space_group_name_H-M   'P 1'
#
loop_
_entity.id
_entity.type
_entity.pdbx_description
1 polymer ?
#
loop_
_entity_poly.entity_id
_entity_poly.type
_entity_poly.pdbx_seq_one_letter_code
_entity_poly.pdbx_strand_id
1 'polypeptide(L)'
;MCENPKPVCLRNAFSDVVLVIVYNYPFYSSIPELTLLYKNAFPTMMFCGPREAKNQAVETLYIHKGYFAYVCMSRAMEKHPGYVGYLLINDDVMLNYWNLIGFKRDKIWEGPKDPINFRNYSLPEKWYWWNSNWGMETCQKAFSEIWAMKERDFSGTFLIDTYQRTHPKKKLLNMKIAVDLLRENGNGTFYCFHGRSDVFYIPGKFAETFRIFSYIFYKHGSFLEIAIPTICRMLDEEENFEYIPGVYLPGRAGEPPVRKAQHFWEVYNRDLAFVHPFKLNYTVDGNLNSVILRNFIIEYSNTLSKCEAN
;
A
#
# COMPACT_ATOMS: atom_id res chain seq x y z
N MET A 1 -1.19 11.84 -38.59
CA MET A 1 -2.42 12.11 -37.82
C MET A 1 -2.35 11.23 -36.62
N CYS A 2 -2.07 11.78 -35.42
CA CYS A 2 -2.12 11.01 -34.17
C CYS A 2 -3.60 10.71 -33.89
N GLU A 3 -3.98 9.44 -33.91
CA GLU A 3 -5.31 9.04 -33.45
C GLU A 3 -5.48 9.52 -32.01
N ASN A 4 -6.52 10.29 -31.74
CA ASN A 4 -6.90 10.62 -30.38
C ASN A 4 -7.11 9.31 -29.61
N PRO A 5 -6.46 9.13 -28.47
CA PRO A 5 -6.64 7.90 -27.68
C PRO A 5 -8.14 7.75 -27.37
N LYS A 6 -8.68 6.58 -27.67
CA LYS A 6 -10.07 6.27 -27.33
C LYS A 6 -10.29 6.50 -25.84
N PRO A 7 -11.40 7.11 -25.43
CA PRO A 7 -11.68 7.35 -24.02
C PRO A 7 -11.68 6.00 -23.28
N VAL A 8 -10.81 5.86 -22.27
CA VAL A 8 -10.72 4.64 -21.47
C VAL A 8 -11.93 4.60 -20.54
N CYS A 9 -12.69 3.51 -20.60
CA CYS A 9 -13.80 3.30 -19.68
C CYS A 9 -13.25 3.00 -18.28
N LEU A 10 -13.53 3.86 -17.31
CA LEU A 10 -13.10 3.70 -15.93
C LEU A 10 -13.96 2.76 -15.10
N ARG A 11 -15.18 2.46 -15.61
CA ARG A 11 -16.09 1.57 -14.91
C ARG A 11 -15.52 0.15 -14.89
N ASN A 12 -15.42 -0.41 -13.69
CA ASN A 12 -14.84 -1.74 -13.44
C ASN A 12 -13.39 -1.93 -13.92
N ALA A 13 -12.65 -0.84 -14.18
CA ALA A 13 -11.27 -0.90 -14.64
C ALA A 13 -10.33 -1.70 -13.71
N PHE A 14 -10.71 -1.83 -12.44
CA PHE A 14 -10.01 -2.57 -11.41
C PHE A 14 -10.91 -3.61 -10.72
N SER A 15 -11.84 -4.25 -11.49
CA SER A 15 -12.73 -5.28 -10.95
C SER A 15 -12.00 -6.54 -10.47
N ASP A 16 -10.77 -6.73 -10.91
CA ASP A 16 -9.85 -7.81 -10.55
C ASP A 16 -8.90 -7.45 -9.39
N VAL A 17 -9.04 -6.24 -8.81
CA VAL A 17 -8.20 -5.72 -7.72
C VAL A 17 -9.06 -5.40 -6.50
N VAL A 18 -8.59 -5.77 -5.32
CA VAL A 18 -9.16 -5.30 -4.05
C VAL A 18 -8.51 -3.98 -3.67
N LEU A 19 -9.30 -2.93 -3.48
CA LEU A 19 -8.82 -1.68 -2.91
C LEU A 19 -8.93 -1.73 -1.38
N VAL A 20 -7.80 -1.60 -0.69
CA VAL A 20 -7.71 -1.58 0.78
C VAL A 20 -7.44 -0.15 1.23
N ILE A 21 -8.37 0.45 1.97
CA ILE A 21 -8.23 1.81 2.50
C ILE A 21 -8.02 1.72 4.01
N VAL A 22 -6.87 2.21 4.48
CA VAL A 22 -6.45 2.10 5.86
C VAL A 22 -6.57 3.44 6.58
N TYR A 23 -7.33 3.43 7.66
CA TYR A 23 -7.50 4.58 8.55
C TYR A 23 -6.50 4.54 9.69
N ASN A 24 -5.55 5.47 9.70
CA ASN A 24 -4.60 5.62 10.82
C ASN A 24 -5.30 6.09 12.10
N TYR A 25 -6.38 6.87 11.94
CA TYR A 25 -7.27 7.35 12.99
C TYR A 25 -8.73 7.14 12.56
N PRO A 26 -9.67 6.89 13.47
CA PRO A 26 -11.03 6.46 13.12
C PRO A 26 -11.92 7.59 12.57
N PHE A 27 -11.49 8.25 11.50
CA PHE A 27 -12.29 9.26 10.77
C PHE A 27 -13.23 8.58 9.75
N TYR A 28 -14.03 7.64 10.22
CA TYR A 28 -14.91 6.81 9.38
C TYR A 28 -16.09 7.54 8.76
N SER A 29 -16.39 8.75 9.21
CA SER A 29 -17.40 9.60 8.57
C SER A 29 -17.09 9.93 7.11
N SER A 30 -15.85 9.75 6.67
CA SER A 30 -15.42 9.94 5.27
C SER A 30 -15.59 8.69 4.39
N ILE A 31 -15.98 7.53 4.95
CA ILE A 31 -16.18 6.29 4.17
C ILE A 31 -17.20 6.46 3.03
N PRO A 32 -18.36 7.13 3.22
CA PRO A 32 -19.29 7.35 2.12
C PRO A 32 -18.66 8.09 0.93
N GLU A 33 -17.87 9.13 1.19
CA GLU A 33 -17.17 9.91 0.17
C GLU A 33 -16.12 9.08 -0.56
N LEU A 34 -15.28 8.35 0.17
CA LEU A 34 -14.26 7.47 -0.42
C LEU A 34 -14.90 6.33 -1.21
N THR A 35 -16.01 5.78 -0.72
CA THR A 35 -16.77 4.77 -1.46
C THR A 35 -17.29 5.35 -2.77
N LEU A 36 -17.88 6.53 -2.74
CA LEU A 36 -18.39 7.20 -3.94
C LEU A 36 -17.29 7.44 -4.98
N LEU A 37 -16.08 7.81 -4.52
CA LEU A 37 -14.94 8.09 -5.37
C LEU A 37 -14.41 6.86 -6.10
N TYR A 38 -14.32 5.73 -5.41
CA TYR A 38 -13.56 4.60 -5.91
C TYR A 38 -14.41 3.42 -6.37
N LYS A 39 -15.67 3.26 -5.88
CA LYS A 39 -16.51 2.09 -6.13
C LYS A 39 -16.75 1.78 -7.61
N ASN A 40 -16.83 2.81 -8.45
CA ASN A 40 -17.04 2.60 -9.87
C ASN A 40 -15.87 1.89 -10.56
N ALA A 41 -14.65 2.15 -10.11
CA ALA A 41 -13.44 1.53 -10.66
C ALA A 41 -13.05 0.27 -9.90
N PHE A 42 -13.23 0.27 -8.57
CA PHE A 42 -12.93 -0.84 -7.66
C PHE A 42 -14.22 -1.36 -7.02
N PRO A 43 -14.94 -2.31 -7.64
CA PRO A 43 -16.16 -2.86 -7.06
C PRO A 43 -15.95 -3.53 -5.70
N THR A 44 -14.74 -4.06 -5.45
CA THR A 44 -14.35 -4.66 -4.18
C THR A 44 -13.42 -3.75 -3.41
N MET A 45 -13.93 -3.27 -2.28
CA MET A 45 -13.20 -2.38 -1.36
C MET A 45 -13.27 -2.94 0.06
N MET A 46 -12.19 -2.77 0.81
CA MET A 46 -12.13 -3.07 2.23
C MET A 46 -11.60 -1.86 3.00
N PHE A 47 -12.37 -1.42 3.98
CA PHE A 47 -11.93 -0.40 4.93
C PHE A 47 -11.35 -1.07 6.17
N CYS A 48 -10.21 -0.60 6.62
CA CYS A 48 -9.50 -1.14 7.78
C CYS A 48 -9.09 0.00 8.73
N GLY A 49 -9.15 -0.25 10.03
CA GLY A 49 -8.80 0.79 10.99
C GLY A 49 -8.67 0.27 12.42
N PRO A 50 -8.30 1.16 13.39
CA PRO A 50 -7.94 0.74 14.75
C PRO A 50 -9.15 0.47 15.66
N ARG A 51 -10.36 0.78 15.25
CA ARG A 51 -11.58 0.68 16.06
C ARG A 51 -12.78 0.26 15.22
N GLU A 52 -13.78 -0.31 15.86
CA GLU A 52 -15.06 -0.57 15.23
C GLU A 52 -15.80 0.71 14.84
N ALA A 53 -16.55 0.64 13.76
CA ALA A 53 -17.44 1.68 13.31
C ALA A 53 -18.91 1.24 13.53
N LYS A 54 -19.73 2.09 14.16
CA LYS A 54 -21.12 1.71 14.54
C LYS A 54 -22.02 1.37 13.35
N ASN A 55 -21.81 1.98 12.18
CA ASN A 55 -22.72 1.88 11.03
C ASN A 55 -21.99 1.61 9.70
N GLN A 56 -20.76 1.14 9.75
CA GLN A 56 -19.92 0.94 8.58
C GLN A 56 -19.09 -0.32 8.72
N ALA A 57 -18.89 -1.04 7.62
CA ALA A 57 -18.07 -2.24 7.61
C ALA A 57 -16.57 -1.85 7.62
N VAL A 58 -15.98 -1.82 8.80
CA VAL A 58 -14.55 -1.58 8.99
C VAL A 58 -13.92 -2.82 9.60
N GLU A 59 -12.88 -3.33 8.95
CA GLU A 59 -12.04 -4.38 9.52
C GLU A 59 -11.20 -3.80 10.64
N THR A 60 -11.40 -4.28 11.86
CA THR A 60 -10.71 -3.73 13.04
C THR A 60 -9.46 -4.51 13.34
N LEU A 61 -8.31 -3.84 13.25
CA LEU A 61 -6.99 -4.42 13.50
C LEU A 61 -6.13 -3.45 14.34
N TYR A 62 -5.21 -4.02 15.12
CA TYR A 62 -4.23 -3.22 15.84
C TYR A 62 -3.13 -2.77 14.87
N ILE A 63 -3.25 -1.56 14.37
CA ILE A 63 -2.31 -0.98 13.38
C ILE A 63 -1.44 0.14 13.96
N HIS A 64 -1.52 0.40 15.26
CA HIS A 64 -0.71 1.41 15.99
C HIS A 64 -0.55 2.73 15.23
N LYS A 65 -1.65 3.46 15.03
CA LYS A 65 -1.66 4.75 14.30
C LYS A 65 -1.16 4.65 12.84
N GLY A 66 -1.32 3.50 12.20
CA GLY A 66 -0.88 3.25 10.83
C GLY A 66 0.52 2.62 10.70
N TYR A 67 1.28 2.48 11.79
CA TYR A 67 2.63 1.91 11.72
C TYR A 67 2.65 0.48 11.15
N PHE A 68 1.57 -0.25 11.36
CA PHE A 68 1.41 -1.63 10.89
C PHE A 68 0.27 -1.78 9.88
N ALA A 69 0.02 -0.76 9.06
CA ALA A 69 -1.08 -0.76 8.09
C ALA A 69 -1.04 -1.96 7.12
N TYR A 70 0.12 -2.55 6.89
CA TYR A 70 0.28 -3.72 6.01
C TYR A 70 -0.46 -4.99 6.49
N VAL A 71 -0.83 -5.09 7.79
CA VAL A 71 -1.67 -6.20 8.24
C VAL A 71 -3.09 -6.10 7.69
N CYS A 72 -3.56 -4.91 7.32
CA CYS A 72 -4.82 -4.72 6.63
C CYS A 72 -4.78 -5.33 5.22
N MET A 73 -3.64 -5.21 4.51
CA MET A 73 -3.42 -5.88 3.23
C MET A 73 -3.49 -7.41 3.38
N SER A 74 -2.82 -7.97 4.40
CA SER A 74 -2.87 -9.40 4.70
C SER A 74 -4.30 -9.87 4.99
N ARG A 75 -5.08 -9.08 5.72
CA ARG A 75 -6.48 -9.39 6.01
C ARG A 75 -7.36 -9.31 4.76
N ALA A 76 -7.09 -8.37 3.85
CA ALA A 76 -7.79 -8.31 2.58
C ALA A 76 -7.52 -9.54 1.70
N MET A 77 -6.27 -9.99 1.63
CA MET A 77 -5.88 -11.21 0.92
C MET A 77 -6.57 -12.46 1.49
N GLU A 78 -6.77 -12.51 2.80
CA GLU A 78 -7.48 -13.61 3.46
C GLU A 78 -8.97 -13.60 3.17
N LYS A 79 -9.63 -12.43 3.25
CA LYS A 79 -11.08 -12.30 3.07
C LYS A 79 -11.52 -12.34 1.61
N HIS A 80 -10.66 -11.91 0.71
CA HIS A 80 -10.91 -11.82 -0.73
C HIS A 80 -9.85 -12.60 -1.52
N PRO A 81 -9.77 -13.94 -1.38
CA PRO A 81 -8.78 -14.73 -2.09
C PRO A 81 -9.08 -14.77 -3.60
N GLY A 82 -8.03 -14.92 -4.41
CA GLY A 82 -8.16 -15.15 -5.84
C GLY A 82 -8.25 -13.91 -6.72
N TYR A 83 -8.16 -12.72 -6.16
CA TYR A 83 -7.99 -11.48 -6.94
C TYR A 83 -6.63 -11.44 -7.63
N VAL A 84 -6.57 -10.75 -8.78
CA VAL A 84 -5.31 -10.55 -9.52
C VAL A 84 -4.32 -9.74 -8.71
N GLY A 85 -4.81 -8.85 -7.84
CA GLY A 85 -3.97 -8.15 -6.88
C GLY A 85 -4.73 -7.30 -5.88
N TYR A 86 -3.95 -6.63 -5.04
CA TYR A 86 -4.42 -5.86 -3.90
C TYR A 86 -3.68 -4.53 -3.86
N LEU A 87 -4.44 -3.45 -3.88
CA LEU A 87 -3.92 -2.07 -3.80
C LEU A 87 -4.25 -1.51 -2.42
N LEU A 88 -3.25 -1.12 -1.65
CA LEU A 88 -3.45 -0.43 -0.38
C LEU A 88 -3.18 1.07 -0.55
N ILE A 89 -4.05 1.85 0.06
CA ILE A 89 -3.84 3.29 0.28
C ILE A 89 -4.19 3.66 1.72
N ASN A 90 -3.54 4.67 2.27
CA ASN A 90 -4.00 5.31 3.50
C ASN A 90 -5.21 6.23 3.20
N ASP A 91 -6.06 6.48 4.20
CA ASP A 91 -7.27 7.30 4.08
C ASP A 91 -6.99 8.76 3.73
N ASP A 92 -5.74 9.20 3.89
CA ASP A 92 -5.27 10.53 3.52
C ASP A 92 -4.43 10.55 2.22
N VAL A 93 -4.57 9.54 1.38
CA VAL A 93 -4.06 9.52 0.01
C VAL A 93 -5.17 9.91 -0.95
N MET A 94 -4.94 10.93 -1.74
CA MET A 94 -5.75 11.21 -2.91
C MET A 94 -5.25 10.39 -4.09
N LEU A 95 -6.01 9.36 -4.47
CA LEU A 95 -5.65 8.44 -5.56
C LEU A 95 -6.36 8.82 -6.86
N ASN A 96 -5.59 9.19 -7.87
CA ASN A 96 -6.04 9.41 -9.24
C ASN A 96 -5.89 8.10 -10.03
N TYR A 97 -6.75 7.13 -9.74
CA TYR A 97 -6.66 5.75 -10.22
C TYR A 97 -6.65 5.59 -11.75
N TRP A 98 -7.15 6.56 -12.50
CA TRP A 98 -7.11 6.56 -13.96
C TRP A 98 -5.68 6.55 -14.54
N ASN A 99 -4.71 7.05 -13.76
CA ASN A 99 -3.30 7.01 -14.13
C ASN A 99 -2.64 5.66 -13.85
N LEU A 100 -3.36 4.70 -13.25
CA LEU A 100 -2.87 3.34 -12.97
C LEU A 100 -3.38 2.29 -13.99
N ILE A 101 -4.22 2.68 -14.95
CA ILE A 101 -4.85 1.72 -15.88
C ILE A 101 -3.83 0.95 -16.71
N GLY A 102 -2.73 1.61 -17.11
CA GLY A 102 -1.64 1.01 -17.89
C GLY A 102 -0.65 0.15 -17.09
N PHE A 103 -0.78 0.11 -15.77
CA PHE A 103 0.16 -0.61 -14.91
C PHE A 103 -0.07 -2.13 -14.99
N LYS A 104 1.02 -2.89 -15.02
CA LYS A 104 0.99 -4.35 -15.14
C LYS A 104 0.60 -4.98 -13.81
N ARG A 105 -0.50 -5.76 -13.83
CA ARG A 105 -1.09 -6.40 -12.64
C ARG A 105 -0.25 -7.55 -12.07
N ASP A 106 0.69 -8.06 -12.82
CA ASP A 106 1.62 -9.10 -12.39
C ASP A 106 2.91 -8.56 -11.74
N LYS A 107 3.07 -7.22 -11.69
CA LYS A 107 4.19 -6.53 -11.08
C LYS A 107 3.81 -5.90 -9.73
N ILE A 108 4.79 -5.81 -8.82
CA ILE A 108 4.67 -5.01 -7.60
C ILE A 108 4.70 -3.53 -7.99
N TRP A 109 3.80 -2.73 -7.38
CA TRP A 109 3.86 -1.28 -7.52
C TRP A 109 4.21 -0.65 -6.18
N GLU A 110 5.21 0.18 -6.16
CA GLU A 110 5.60 1.00 -5.02
C GLU A 110 5.35 2.49 -5.31
N GLY A 111 5.38 3.31 -4.28
CA GLY A 111 5.40 4.77 -4.41
C GLY A 111 6.61 5.25 -5.24
N PRO A 112 6.71 6.55 -5.53
CA PRO A 112 7.80 7.07 -6.34
C PRO A 112 9.13 6.68 -5.70
N LYS A 113 10.07 6.26 -6.56
CA LYS A 113 11.42 5.94 -6.12
C LYS A 113 12.01 7.18 -5.47
N ASP A 114 12.28 7.10 -4.17
CA ASP A 114 12.90 8.20 -3.46
C ASP A 114 14.31 8.40 -4.03
N PRO A 115 14.71 9.64 -4.38
CA PRO A 115 16.07 9.92 -4.83
C PRO A 115 17.14 9.69 -3.76
N ILE A 116 16.74 9.55 -2.50
CA ILE A 116 17.65 9.18 -1.41
C ILE A 116 18.11 7.74 -1.66
N ASN A 117 19.41 7.58 -1.79
CA ASN A 117 20.02 6.29 -2.04
C ASN A 117 19.95 5.41 -0.78
N PHE A 118 18.87 4.63 -0.64
CA PHE A 118 18.61 3.72 0.48
C PHE A 118 19.67 2.63 0.66
N ARG A 119 20.61 2.53 -0.24
CA ARG A 119 21.67 1.51 -0.24
C ARG A 119 22.94 1.95 0.49
N ASN A 120 23.01 3.18 0.97
CA ASN A 120 24.20 3.67 1.67
C ASN A 120 24.06 3.56 3.19
N TYR A 121 24.26 2.35 3.70
CA TYR A 121 24.21 2.04 5.14
C TYR A 121 25.41 2.57 5.93
N SER A 122 26.42 3.10 5.27
CA SER A 122 27.62 3.67 5.92
C SER A 122 27.39 5.07 6.52
N LEU A 123 26.30 5.72 6.13
CA LEU A 123 25.93 7.02 6.69
C LEU A 123 24.88 6.82 7.81
N PRO A 124 25.04 7.52 8.96
CA PRO A 124 24.01 7.50 9.99
C PRO A 124 22.71 8.05 9.38
N GLU A 125 21.72 7.20 9.31
CA GLU A 125 20.41 7.55 8.81
C GLU A 125 19.79 8.60 9.76
N LYS A 126 19.46 9.76 9.20
CA LYS A 126 18.83 10.86 9.97
C LYS A 126 17.32 10.70 10.10
N TRP A 127 16.77 9.74 9.42
CA TRP A 127 15.34 9.51 9.44
C TRP A 127 14.92 8.90 10.80
N TYR A 128 14.05 9.60 11.51
CA TYR A 128 13.63 9.23 12.86
C TYR A 128 13.16 7.79 12.99
N TRP A 129 12.34 7.34 12.03
CA TRP A 129 11.73 6.01 12.08
C TRP A 129 12.75 4.88 11.94
N TRP A 130 13.84 5.10 11.21
CA TRP A 130 14.91 4.11 11.06
C TRP A 130 15.56 3.75 12.38
N ASN A 131 15.76 4.75 13.26
CA ASN A 131 16.43 4.58 14.53
C ASN A 131 15.45 4.43 15.72
N SER A 132 14.14 4.35 15.43
CA SER A 132 13.11 4.17 16.45
C SER A 132 12.99 2.72 16.90
N ASN A 133 12.21 2.48 17.96
CA ASN A 133 11.86 1.13 18.44
C ASN A 133 11.07 0.29 17.44
N TRP A 134 10.65 0.87 16.32
CA TRP A 134 9.93 0.22 15.21
C TRP A 134 10.77 0.18 13.92
N GLY A 135 12.03 0.59 14.02
CA GLY A 135 12.92 0.82 12.89
C GLY A 135 13.73 -0.39 12.45
N MET A 136 14.96 -0.13 12.01
CA MET A 136 15.86 -1.10 11.41
C MET A 136 16.10 -2.36 12.28
N GLU A 137 16.22 -2.18 13.61
CA GLU A 137 16.45 -3.31 14.52
C GLU A 137 15.31 -4.33 14.48
N THR A 138 14.05 -3.88 14.38
CA THR A 138 12.88 -4.77 14.29
C THR A 138 12.84 -5.50 12.96
N CYS A 139 13.24 -4.85 11.88
CA CYS A 139 13.39 -5.47 10.58
C CYS A 139 14.46 -6.55 10.59
N GLN A 140 15.62 -6.30 11.21
CA GLN A 140 16.68 -7.30 11.35
C GLN A 140 16.23 -8.52 12.16
N LYS A 141 15.43 -8.32 13.22
CA LYS A 141 14.83 -9.42 13.98
C LYS A 141 13.86 -10.23 13.12
N ALA A 142 13.01 -9.57 12.33
CA ALA A 142 12.09 -10.24 11.42
C ALA A 142 12.86 -11.05 10.35
N PHE A 143 13.88 -10.45 9.75
CA PHE A 143 14.73 -11.15 8.79
C PHE A 143 15.47 -12.36 9.42
N SER A 144 15.99 -12.21 10.64
CA SER A 144 16.67 -13.31 11.34
C SER A 144 15.72 -14.49 11.58
N GLU A 145 14.44 -14.25 11.87
CA GLU A 145 13.44 -15.30 11.99
C GLU A 145 13.19 -16.01 10.64
N ILE A 146 13.06 -15.22 9.56
CA ILE A 146 12.90 -15.78 8.20
C ILE A 146 14.14 -16.58 7.78
N TRP A 147 15.33 -16.07 8.09
CA TRP A 147 16.58 -16.78 7.84
C TRP A 147 16.65 -18.13 8.57
N ALA A 148 16.27 -18.15 9.84
CA ALA A 148 16.23 -19.39 10.62
C ALA A 148 15.20 -20.41 10.06
N MET A 149 14.12 -19.92 9.45
CA MET A 149 13.15 -20.77 8.75
C MET A 149 13.71 -21.37 7.46
N LYS A 150 14.59 -20.64 6.74
CA LYS A 150 15.25 -21.12 5.52
C LYS A 150 16.10 -22.38 5.78
N GLU A 151 16.77 -22.42 6.93
CA GLU A 151 17.70 -23.50 7.29
C GLU A 151 17.00 -24.74 7.85
N ARG A 152 15.74 -24.60 8.28
CA ARG A 152 14.93 -25.73 8.75
C ARG A 152 14.15 -26.28 7.57
N ASP A 153 14.30 -27.58 7.31
CA ASP A 153 13.44 -28.28 6.37
C ASP A 153 11.97 -28.01 6.79
N PHE A 154 11.15 -27.52 5.87
CA PHE A 154 9.84 -26.90 6.12
C PHE A 154 8.79 -27.81 6.77
N SER A 155 9.11 -29.07 7.04
CA SER A 155 8.21 -30.04 7.64
C SER A 155 7.84 -29.82 9.11
N GLY A 156 8.33 -28.76 9.76
CA GLY A 156 8.21 -28.64 11.21
C GLY A 156 7.83 -27.29 11.81
N THR A 157 7.46 -26.27 11.04
CA THR A 157 6.99 -25.01 11.63
C THR A 157 5.46 -24.95 11.67
N PHE A 158 4.90 -24.87 12.86
CA PHE A 158 3.45 -24.88 13.14
C PHE A 158 2.62 -23.95 12.23
N LEU A 159 3.14 -22.78 11.89
CA LEU A 159 2.43 -21.81 11.00
C LEU A 159 2.36 -22.30 9.55
N ILE A 160 3.45 -22.87 9.03
CA ILE A 160 3.53 -23.35 7.66
C ILE A 160 2.80 -24.68 7.53
N ASP A 161 2.94 -25.57 8.50
CA ASP A 161 2.19 -26.84 8.55
C ASP A 161 0.69 -26.61 8.65
N THR A 162 0.26 -25.68 9.50
CA THR A 162 -1.16 -25.31 9.61
C THR A 162 -1.65 -24.69 8.31
N TYR A 163 -0.86 -23.81 7.68
CA TYR A 163 -1.20 -23.19 6.42
C TYR A 163 -1.25 -24.20 5.27
N GLN A 164 -0.26 -25.06 5.11
CA GLN A 164 -0.22 -26.08 4.06
C GLN A 164 -1.31 -27.15 4.22
N ARG A 165 -1.68 -27.52 5.45
CA ARG A 165 -2.83 -28.41 5.72
C ARG A 165 -4.15 -27.80 5.28
N THR A 166 -4.32 -26.50 5.49
CA THR A 166 -5.55 -25.79 5.12
C THR A 166 -5.57 -25.38 3.64
N HIS A 167 -4.41 -25.30 2.97
CA HIS A 167 -4.26 -24.83 1.59
C HIS A 167 -3.31 -25.70 0.75
N PRO A 168 -3.56 -26.99 0.59
CA PRO A 168 -2.61 -27.95 0.00
C PRO A 168 -2.26 -27.71 -1.47
N LYS A 169 -3.02 -26.88 -2.18
CA LYS A 169 -2.83 -26.57 -3.62
C LYS A 169 -2.07 -25.26 -3.88
N LYS A 170 -1.75 -24.47 -2.86
CA LYS A 170 -1.10 -23.18 -3.03
C LYS A 170 0.41 -23.30 -2.87
N LYS A 171 1.13 -22.94 -3.93
CA LYS A 171 2.59 -22.95 -3.94
C LYS A 171 3.10 -21.69 -3.23
N LEU A 172 3.69 -21.86 -2.05
CA LEU A 172 4.42 -20.79 -1.39
C LEU A 172 5.73 -20.51 -2.12
N LEU A 173 6.14 -19.25 -2.12
CA LEU A 173 7.50 -18.92 -2.52
C LEU A 173 8.46 -19.64 -1.55
N ASN A 174 9.45 -20.33 -2.08
CA ASN A 174 10.46 -20.98 -1.25
C ASN A 174 11.22 -19.88 -0.46
N MET A 175 11.34 -20.04 0.87
CA MET A 175 12.03 -19.07 1.73
C MET A 175 13.48 -18.85 1.31
N LYS A 176 14.12 -19.87 0.75
CA LYS A 176 15.45 -19.73 0.16
C LYS A 176 15.43 -18.72 -0.98
N ILE A 177 14.46 -18.81 -1.89
CA ILE A 177 14.30 -17.86 -3.00
C ILE A 177 14.07 -16.45 -2.46
N ALA A 178 13.20 -16.28 -1.47
CA ALA A 178 12.94 -14.96 -0.88
C ALA A 178 14.18 -14.32 -0.24
N VAL A 179 14.99 -15.12 0.44
CA VAL A 179 16.26 -14.67 1.03
C VAL A 179 17.28 -14.34 -0.05
N ASP A 180 17.36 -15.15 -1.12
CA ASP A 180 18.27 -14.91 -2.24
C ASP A 180 17.87 -13.64 -2.99
N LEU A 181 16.57 -13.39 -3.25
CA LEU A 181 16.05 -12.16 -3.83
C LEU A 181 16.42 -10.93 -2.99
N LEU A 182 16.26 -11.00 -1.66
CA LEU A 182 16.65 -9.88 -0.80
C LEU A 182 18.15 -9.55 -0.93
N ARG A 183 19.00 -10.58 -1.01
CA ARG A 183 20.44 -10.40 -1.20
C ARG A 183 20.77 -9.81 -2.56
N GLU A 184 20.12 -10.27 -3.63
CA GLU A 184 20.28 -9.77 -4.99
C GLU A 184 19.88 -8.30 -5.10
N ASN A 185 18.71 -7.94 -4.59
CA ASN A 185 18.24 -6.55 -4.49
C ASN A 185 19.17 -5.67 -3.63
N GLY A 186 19.89 -6.27 -2.68
CA GLY A 186 20.89 -5.63 -1.84
C GLY A 186 22.32 -5.64 -2.40
N ASN A 187 22.51 -5.95 -3.71
CA ASN A 187 23.83 -6.07 -4.32
C ASN A 187 24.78 -7.02 -3.58
N GLY A 188 24.29 -8.20 -3.23
CA GLY A 188 25.04 -9.23 -2.52
C GLY A 188 24.98 -9.13 -0.98
N THR A 189 24.35 -8.10 -0.44
CA THR A 189 24.23 -7.85 1.00
C THR A 189 22.77 -7.90 1.45
N PHE A 190 22.54 -8.40 2.65
CA PHE A 190 21.21 -8.39 3.26
C PHE A 190 20.94 -7.03 3.91
N TYR A 191 19.97 -6.32 3.36
CA TYR A 191 19.55 -5.02 3.87
C TYR A 191 18.09 -5.03 4.31
N CYS A 192 17.77 -4.22 5.33
CA CYS A 192 16.44 -3.68 5.51
C CYS A 192 16.29 -2.47 4.59
N PHE A 193 15.28 -2.46 3.78
CA PHE A 193 14.99 -1.34 2.90
C PHE A 193 14.01 -0.40 3.57
N HIS A 194 13.99 0.85 3.17
CA HIS A 194 12.95 1.79 3.55
C HIS A 194 12.45 2.58 2.35
N GLY A 195 11.23 3.02 2.41
CA GLY A 195 10.59 3.77 1.35
C GLY A 195 9.17 4.15 1.75
N ARG A 196 8.61 5.12 1.07
CA ARG A 196 7.26 5.56 1.35
C ARG A 196 6.26 4.50 0.92
N SER A 197 5.37 4.09 1.82
CA SER A 197 4.48 2.95 1.65
C SER A 197 3.01 3.29 1.95
N ASP A 198 2.62 4.55 1.76
CA ASP A 198 1.22 4.97 1.86
C ASP A 198 0.36 4.51 0.68
N VAL A 199 1.02 4.13 -0.42
CA VAL A 199 0.41 3.52 -1.61
C VAL A 199 1.31 2.39 -2.10
N PHE A 200 0.78 1.18 -2.20
CA PHE A 200 1.48 0.05 -2.81
C PHE A 200 0.51 -1.02 -3.28
N TYR A 201 0.93 -1.79 -4.28
CA TYR A 201 0.16 -2.89 -4.85
C TYR A 201 0.97 -4.18 -4.82
N ILE A 202 0.31 -5.25 -4.43
CA ILE A 202 0.88 -6.61 -4.40
C ILE A 202 0.07 -7.51 -5.33
N PRO A 203 0.71 -8.11 -6.35
CA PRO A 203 0.07 -9.13 -7.19
C PRO A 203 -0.45 -10.32 -6.39
N GLY A 204 -1.59 -10.85 -6.79
CA GLY A 204 -2.22 -12.00 -6.13
C GLY A 204 -1.34 -13.25 -6.09
N LYS A 205 -0.41 -13.41 -7.06
CA LYS A 205 0.58 -14.50 -7.06
C LYS A 205 1.47 -14.51 -5.80
N PHE A 206 1.67 -13.35 -5.17
CA PHE A 206 2.48 -13.22 -3.96
C PHE A 206 1.67 -13.19 -2.66
N ALA A 207 0.33 -13.21 -2.74
CA ALA A 207 -0.53 -12.97 -1.58
C ALA A 207 -0.19 -13.83 -0.37
N GLU A 208 0.06 -15.11 -0.57
CA GLU A 208 0.33 -16.03 0.54
C GLU A 208 1.69 -15.80 1.20
N THR A 209 2.72 -15.58 0.38
CA THR A 209 4.06 -15.29 0.89
C THR A 209 4.08 -13.93 1.59
N PHE A 210 3.40 -12.94 1.01
CA PHE A 210 3.23 -11.61 1.62
C PHE A 210 2.56 -11.71 3.00
N ARG A 211 1.52 -12.53 3.16
CA ARG A 211 0.83 -12.72 4.44
C ARG A 211 1.76 -13.28 5.51
N ILE A 212 2.60 -14.25 5.17
CA ILE A 212 3.58 -14.84 6.09
C ILE A 212 4.61 -13.79 6.53
N PHE A 213 5.21 -13.08 5.58
CA PHE A 213 6.20 -12.05 5.89
C PHE A 213 5.57 -10.90 6.68
N SER A 214 4.41 -10.44 6.26
CA SER A 214 3.64 -9.42 6.97
C SER A 214 3.40 -9.79 8.44
N TYR A 215 3.03 -11.04 8.73
CA TYR A 215 2.87 -11.52 10.09
C TYR A 215 4.19 -11.50 10.88
N ILE A 216 5.30 -11.93 10.28
CA ILE A 216 6.61 -11.94 10.95
C ILE A 216 7.08 -10.52 11.25
N PHE A 217 6.99 -9.62 10.27
CA PHE A 217 7.35 -8.21 10.46
C PHE A 217 6.46 -7.53 11.52
N TYR A 218 5.17 -7.83 11.53
CA TYR A 218 4.23 -7.35 12.55
C TYR A 218 4.58 -7.86 13.95
N LYS A 219 4.89 -9.15 14.09
CA LYS A 219 5.30 -9.78 15.35
C LYS A 219 6.51 -9.06 15.97
N HIS A 220 7.43 -8.59 15.14
CA HIS A 220 8.60 -7.83 15.59
C HIS A 220 8.35 -6.32 15.69
N GLY A 221 7.17 -5.84 15.28
CA GLY A 221 6.80 -4.43 15.38
C GLY A 221 7.50 -3.53 14.36
N SER A 222 7.79 -4.02 13.16
CA SER A 222 8.45 -3.23 12.13
C SER A 222 7.52 -2.19 11.52
N PHE A 223 8.04 -0.96 11.40
CA PHE A 223 7.31 0.16 10.82
C PHE A 223 7.00 -0.06 9.34
N LEU A 224 5.82 0.38 8.89
CA LEU A 224 5.29 0.21 7.54
C LEU A 224 6.31 0.53 6.43
N GLU A 225 6.93 1.72 6.50
CA GLU A 225 7.88 2.20 5.51
C GLU A 225 9.26 1.50 5.56
N ILE A 226 9.43 0.51 6.42
CA ILE A 226 10.59 -0.41 6.46
C ILE A 226 10.13 -1.83 6.11
N ALA A 227 9.01 -2.26 6.67
CA ALA A 227 8.49 -3.60 6.44
C ALA A 227 8.15 -3.82 4.96
N ILE A 228 7.37 -2.92 4.34
CA ILE A 228 6.89 -3.08 2.97
C ILE A 228 8.02 -3.09 1.94
N PRO A 229 8.93 -2.09 1.90
CA PRO A 229 10.03 -2.12 0.93
C PRO A 229 10.92 -3.35 1.06
N THR A 230 11.11 -3.83 2.29
CA THR A 230 11.90 -5.05 2.54
C THR A 230 11.14 -6.30 2.08
N ILE A 231 9.85 -6.44 2.42
CA ILE A 231 9.01 -7.55 1.99
C ILE A 231 8.94 -7.61 0.46
N CYS A 232 8.69 -6.48 -0.21
CA CYS A 232 8.60 -6.43 -1.66
C CYS A 232 9.87 -7.00 -2.32
N ARG A 233 11.05 -6.65 -1.79
CA ARG A 233 12.35 -7.15 -2.30
C ARG A 233 12.67 -8.59 -1.91
N MET A 234 11.84 -9.20 -1.08
CA MET A 234 11.84 -10.64 -0.83
C MET A 234 10.85 -11.39 -1.73
N LEU A 235 9.95 -10.68 -2.42
CA LEU A 235 8.93 -11.26 -3.30
C LEU A 235 9.34 -11.28 -4.76
N ASP A 236 10.05 -10.24 -5.23
CA ASP A 236 10.47 -10.10 -6.63
C ASP A 236 11.75 -9.24 -6.73
N GLU A 237 12.38 -9.25 -7.91
CA GLU A 237 13.51 -8.38 -8.24
C GLU A 237 13.01 -6.92 -8.40
N GLU A 238 13.76 -5.95 -7.86
CA GLU A 238 13.39 -4.53 -7.91
C GLU A 238 13.24 -4.00 -9.36
N GLU A 239 13.96 -4.56 -10.32
CA GLU A 239 13.84 -4.20 -11.75
C GLU A 239 12.48 -4.60 -12.35
N ASN A 240 11.77 -5.51 -11.72
CA ASN A 240 10.40 -5.89 -12.10
C ASN A 240 9.34 -4.97 -11.51
N PHE A 241 9.68 -4.03 -10.64
CA PHE A 241 8.69 -3.15 -10.02
C PHE A 241 8.25 -2.05 -10.97
N GLU A 242 7.04 -1.56 -10.75
CA GLU A 242 6.54 -0.32 -11.33
C GLU A 242 6.41 0.74 -10.22
N TYR A 243 6.83 1.97 -10.54
CA TYR A 243 6.78 3.07 -9.58
C TYR A 243 5.61 3.99 -9.88
N ILE A 244 4.71 4.13 -8.90
CA ILE A 244 3.52 4.95 -8.99
C ILE A 244 3.94 6.43 -8.93
N PRO A 245 3.72 7.22 -9.98
CA PRO A 245 4.06 8.63 -9.96
C PRO A 245 3.14 9.39 -8.98
N GLY A 246 3.73 10.02 -8.00
CA GLY A 246 2.97 10.73 -6.97
C GLY A 246 3.80 11.77 -6.26
N VAL A 247 3.12 12.59 -5.47
CA VAL A 247 3.76 13.65 -4.67
C VAL A 247 3.49 13.42 -3.20
N TYR A 248 4.57 13.45 -2.44
CA TYR A 248 4.54 13.57 -1.00
C TYR A 248 4.75 15.03 -0.62
N LEU A 249 3.70 15.65 -0.11
CA LEU A 249 3.77 17.02 0.35
C LEU A 249 4.76 17.12 1.52
N PRO A 250 5.63 18.13 1.54
CA PRO A 250 6.57 18.31 2.63
C PRO A 250 5.83 18.60 3.93
N GLY A 251 6.39 18.24 5.05
CA GLY A 251 5.92 18.59 6.38
C GLY A 251 6.00 17.45 7.36
N ARG A 252 6.51 17.78 8.54
CA ARG A 252 6.45 16.92 9.72
C ARG A 252 5.13 17.14 10.46
N ALA A 253 4.74 16.17 11.27
CA ALA A 253 3.65 16.35 12.21
C ALA A 253 3.90 17.61 13.04
N GLY A 254 3.01 18.60 12.96
CA GLY A 254 3.13 19.87 13.71
C GLY A 254 3.64 21.08 12.93
N GLU A 255 4.11 20.94 11.69
CA GLU A 255 4.47 22.09 10.86
C GLU A 255 3.23 22.69 10.19
N PRO A 256 2.87 23.96 10.53
CA PRO A 256 1.54 24.49 10.21
C PRO A 256 1.20 24.68 8.74
N PRO A 257 2.09 25.09 7.82
CA PRO A 257 1.64 25.49 6.48
C PRO A 257 1.29 24.33 5.57
N VAL A 258 1.96 23.21 5.71
CA VAL A 258 1.99 22.14 4.69
C VAL A 258 0.80 21.20 4.77
N ARG A 259 0.09 21.20 5.88
CA ARG A 259 -1.07 20.32 6.12
C ARG A 259 -2.39 21.03 6.01
N LYS A 260 -2.40 22.30 5.64
CA LYS A 260 -3.65 23.02 5.37
C LYS A 260 -4.28 22.49 4.09
N ALA A 261 -5.59 22.38 4.11
CA ALA A 261 -6.37 21.96 2.96
C ALA A 261 -6.03 22.76 1.69
N GLN A 262 -5.85 24.09 1.84
CA GLN A 262 -5.52 24.98 0.75
C GLN A 262 -4.22 24.59 0.05
N HIS A 263 -3.16 24.29 0.79
CA HIS A 263 -1.87 23.92 0.21
C HIS A 263 -1.94 22.64 -0.65
N PHE A 264 -2.79 21.69 -0.29
CA PHE A 264 -3.04 20.53 -1.12
C PHE A 264 -3.54 20.92 -2.51
N TRP A 265 -4.54 21.82 -2.57
CA TRP A 265 -5.15 22.22 -3.84
C TRP A 265 -4.23 23.07 -4.73
N GLU A 266 -3.23 23.74 -4.16
CA GLU A 266 -2.19 24.46 -4.88
C GLU A 266 -1.24 23.54 -5.65
N VAL A 267 -1.02 22.33 -5.15
CA VAL A 267 -0.09 21.35 -5.74
C VAL A 267 -0.78 20.20 -6.42
N TYR A 268 -2.09 20.03 -6.25
CA TYR A 268 -2.84 18.94 -6.84
C TYR A 268 -2.75 18.95 -8.36
N ASN A 269 -2.36 17.81 -8.93
CA ASN A 269 -2.29 17.59 -10.36
C ASN A 269 -3.00 16.29 -10.73
N ARG A 270 -3.88 16.33 -11.73
CA ARG A 270 -4.65 15.19 -12.23
C ARG A 270 -3.79 14.12 -12.95
N ASP A 271 -2.62 14.52 -13.43
CA ASP A 271 -1.70 13.64 -14.14
C ASP A 271 -0.84 12.81 -13.19
N LEU A 272 -0.84 13.13 -11.90
CA LEU A 272 -0.21 12.32 -10.86
C LEU A 272 -1.14 11.17 -10.46
N ALA A 273 -0.60 9.98 -10.21
CA ALA A 273 -1.40 8.87 -9.73
C ALA A 273 -1.84 9.07 -8.27
N PHE A 274 -1.07 9.78 -7.46
CA PHE A 274 -1.52 10.15 -6.12
C PHE A 274 -0.84 11.41 -5.58
N VAL A 275 -1.49 11.99 -4.55
CA VAL A 275 -0.93 13.04 -3.69
C VAL A 275 -1.18 12.69 -2.23
N HIS A 276 -0.17 12.81 -1.37
CA HIS A 276 -0.23 12.53 0.07
C HIS A 276 0.56 13.59 0.87
N PRO A 277 0.08 14.01 2.05
CA PRO A 277 -1.19 13.66 2.67
C PRO A 277 -2.34 14.60 2.24
N PHE A 278 -3.53 14.04 2.09
CA PHE A 278 -4.78 14.76 1.90
C PHE A 278 -5.68 14.59 3.13
N LYS A 279 -5.72 15.56 4.01
CA LYS A 279 -6.49 15.45 5.28
C LYS A 279 -7.97 15.72 5.05
N LEU A 280 -8.76 14.67 4.97
CA LEU A 280 -10.20 14.70 4.66
C LEU A 280 -11.04 15.51 5.66
N ASN A 281 -10.58 15.59 6.92
CA ASN A 281 -11.24 16.34 7.99
C ASN A 281 -10.78 17.81 8.11
N TYR A 282 -9.90 18.27 7.22
CA TYR A 282 -9.53 19.68 7.16
C TYR A 282 -10.55 20.47 6.34
N THR A 283 -10.66 21.77 6.61
CA THR A 283 -11.60 22.66 5.94
C THR A 283 -10.89 23.69 5.10
N VAL A 284 -11.50 24.02 3.96
CA VAL A 284 -11.18 25.17 3.10
C VAL A 284 -12.45 26.00 2.98
N ASP A 285 -12.39 27.28 3.31
CA ASP A 285 -13.53 28.22 3.24
C ASP A 285 -14.80 27.66 3.92
N GLY A 286 -14.63 27.00 5.07
CA GLY A 286 -15.71 26.38 5.85
C GLY A 286 -16.19 25.01 5.34
N ASN A 287 -15.72 24.53 4.19
CA ASN A 287 -16.08 23.22 3.64
C ASN A 287 -15.04 22.15 3.96
N LEU A 288 -15.47 20.96 4.34
CA LEU A 288 -14.57 19.83 4.53
C LEU A 288 -13.92 19.42 3.21
N ASN A 289 -12.63 19.05 3.26
CA ASN A 289 -11.90 18.51 2.11
C ASN A 289 -12.58 17.29 1.49
N SER A 290 -13.17 16.43 2.30
CA SER A 290 -13.93 15.27 1.81
C SER A 290 -15.10 15.68 0.91
N VAL A 291 -15.79 16.77 1.23
CA VAL A 291 -16.93 17.29 0.44
C VAL A 291 -16.46 17.96 -0.83
N ILE A 292 -15.39 18.77 -0.76
CA ILE A 292 -14.80 19.44 -1.93
C ILE A 292 -14.31 18.38 -2.93
N LEU A 293 -13.61 17.37 -2.43
CA LEU A 293 -13.11 16.26 -3.20
C LEU A 293 -14.23 15.50 -3.92
N ARG A 294 -15.30 15.19 -3.20
CA ARG A 294 -16.48 14.51 -3.75
C ARG A 294 -17.02 15.23 -4.99
N ASN A 295 -17.26 16.54 -4.88
CA ASN A 295 -17.81 17.33 -5.98
C ASN A 295 -16.85 17.34 -7.18
N PHE A 296 -15.58 17.56 -6.93
CA PHE A 296 -14.54 17.63 -7.95
C PHE A 296 -14.38 16.30 -8.73
N ILE A 297 -14.29 15.16 -8.03
CA ILE A 297 -14.03 13.87 -8.70
C ILE A 297 -15.30 13.31 -9.34
N ILE A 298 -16.49 13.55 -8.78
CA ILE A 298 -17.73 13.17 -9.44
C ILE A 298 -17.84 13.84 -10.81
N GLU A 299 -17.57 15.13 -10.87
CA GLU A 299 -17.58 15.88 -12.12
C GLU A 299 -16.55 15.31 -13.11
N TYR A 300 -15.33 15.05 -12.64
CA TYR A 300 -14.26 14.51 -13.46
C TYR A 300 -14.50 13.04 -13.88
N SER A 301 -14.91 12.18 -12.95
CA SER A 301 -15.19 10.77 -13.24
C SER A 301 -16.38 10.59 -14.18
N ASN A 302 -17.40 11.42 -14.09
CA ASN A 302 -18.52 11.45 -15.03
C ASN A 302 -18.06 11.85 -16.44
N THR A 303 -17.05 12.69 -16.54
CA THR A 303 -16.45 13.07 -17.83
C THR A 303 -15.63 11.92 -18.43
N LEU A 304 -14.90 11.17 -17.60
CA LEU A 304 -14.09 10.04 -18.02
C LEU A 304 -14.88 8.73 -18.17
N SER A 305 -16.02 8.59 -17.51
CA SER A 305 -16.83 7.36 -17.49
C SER A 305 -17.90 7.31 -18.57
N LYS A 306 -17.91 8.19 -19.55
CA LYS A 306 -18.72 8.03 -20.75
C LYS A 306 -18.22 6.83 -21.54
N CYS A 307 -18.47 5.65 -20.96
CA CYS A 307 -18.42 4.41 -21.72
C CYS A 307 -19.54 4.50 -22.75
N GLU A 308 -19.21 4.67 -24.01
CA GLU A 308 -20.20 4.51 -25.06
C GLU A 308 -20.77 3.10 -24.90
N ALA A 309 -22.08 3.05 -24.68
CA ALA A 309 -22.82 1.79 -24.77
C ALA A 309 -22.72 1.33 -26.24
N ASN A 310 -21.88 0.31 -26.49
CA ASN A 310 -21.92 -0.47 -27.69
C ASN A 310 -23.01 -1.51 -27.56
#